data_93cb23e86947215e2871f7516f395ca7
#
_entry.id   93cb23e86947215e2871f7516f395ca7
#
_cell.length_a   1.000
_cell.length_b   1.000
_cell.length_c   1.000
_cell.angle_alpha   90.00
_cell.angle_beta   90.00
_cell.angle_gamma   90.00
#
_symmetry.space_group_name_H-M   'P 1'
#
loop_
_entity.id
_entity.type
_entity.pdbx_description
1 polymer ?
#
loop_
_entity_poly.entity_id
_entity_poly.type
_entity_poly.pdbx_seq_one_letter_code
_entity_poly.pdbx_strand_id
1 'polypeptide(L)'
;RRGGLVAARDPIGIRPLYYGYDAEGAIVFASEAKNLVGLVHDVMPFPPGHYYADGKFTCYRDMTQVDAVCEDDLETVCTHIREKLIAGVEKRLDADAPLGFLLSGGLDSSLVCAISAKLLKKPIRTFAIGMRSDAIDLKYAREVAEYLHADHTEVIITPEDVIQALPEVVALLGTYDITTIRASIGMYLVCKAIHEQTDLRVLLTGEISDELFGYKYTDFAPSPEAFQEESAKRIRELHM
;
A
#
# COMPACT_ATOMS: atom_id res chain seq x y z
N ARG A 1 -7.59 33.40 -10.01
CA ARG A 1 -6.59 32.81 -10.92
C ARG A 1 -7.34 32.34 -12.16
N ARG A 2 -6.91 32.76 -13.34
CA ARG A 2 -7.41 32.24 -14.63
C ARG A 2 -6.84 30.83 -14.75
N GLY A 3 -7.54 29.82 -14.23
CA GLY A 3 -7.01 28.50 -14.12
C GLY A 3 -7.76 27.53 -15.02
N GLY A 4 -7.05 26.91 -15.92
CA GLY A 4 -7.47 25.66 -16.51
C GLY A 4 -7.56 24.56 -15.44
N LEU A 5 -8.26 23.48 -15.76
CA LEU A 5 -8.31 22.29 -14.91
C LEU A 5 -6.93 21.61 -14.92
N VAL A 6 -6.40 21.33 -13.73
CA VAL A 6 -5.16 20.57 -13.55
C VAL A 6 -5.45 19.42 -12.58
N ALA A 7 -5.09 18.21 -12.96
CA ALA A 7 -5.10 17.02 -12.11
C ALA A 7 -3.73 16.36 -12.16
N ALA A 8 -3.27 15.75 -11.06
CA ALA A 8 -1.99 15.05 -11.01
C ALA A 8 -2.10 13.85 -10.07
N ARG A 9 -1.34 12.80 -10.35
CA ARG A 9 -1.20 11.62 -9.49
C ARG A 9 0.26 11.40 -9.13
N ASP A 10 0.52 11.01 -7.89
CA ASP A 10 1.88 10.78 -7.41
C ASP A 10 2.64 9.71 -8.22
N PRO A 11 3.99 9.66 -8.13
CA PRO A 11 4.82 8.85 -9.04
C PRO A 11 4.55 7.36 -9.03
N ILE A 12 4.04 6.80 -7.92
CA ILE A 12 3.70 5.37 -7.79
C ILE A 12 2.20 5.12 -7.59
N GLY A 13 1.38 6.17 -7.63
CA GLY A 13 -0.08 6.05 -7.56
C GLY A 13 -0.63 5.66 -6.19
N ILE A 14 0.02 6.05 -5.08
CA ILE A 14 -0.43 5.78 -3.71
C ILE A 14 -1.88 6.24 -3.51
N ARG A 15 -2.22 7.41 -4.08
CA ARG A 15 -3.59 7.90 -4.05
C ARG A 15 -4.35 7.44 -5.28
N PRO A 16 -5.48 6.73 -5.12
CA PRO A 16 -6.29 6.32 -6.26
C PRO A 16 -6.87 7.55 -6.96
N LEU A 17 -6.82 7.53 -8.29
CA LEU A 17 -7.42 8.54 -9.14
C LEU A 17 -7.82 7.90 -10.46
N TYR A 18 -9.06 8.13 -10.88
CA TYR A 18 -9.65 7.62 -12.11
C TYR A 18 -10.17 8.78 -12.93
N TYR A 19 -10.32 8.57 -14.23
CA TYR A 19 -10.89 9.55 -15.14
C TYR A 19 -11.71 8.87 -16.25
N GLY A 20 -12.47 9.67 -16.93
CA GLY A 20 -13.19 9.31 -18.15
C GLY A 20 -13.69 10.56 -18.86
N TYR A 21 -14.37 10.38 -19.96
CA TYR A 21 -14.98 11.45 -20.72
C TYR A 21 -16.49 11.28 -20.72
N ASP A 22 -17.22 12.35 -20.42
CA ASP A 22 -18.68 12.35 -20.50
C ASP A 22 -19.19 12.41 -21.94
N ALA A 23 -20.52 12.42 -22.10
CA ALA A 23 -21.16 12.44 -23.42
C ALA A 23 -20.84 13.69 -24.25
N GLU A 24 -20.47 14.79 -23.60
CA GLU A 24 -20.07 16.05 -24.21
C GLU A 24 -18.56 16.11 -24.50
N GLY A 25 -17.81 15.08 -24.12
CA GLY A 25 -16.34 14.98 -24.27
C GLY A 25 -15.56 15.75 -23.20
N ALA A 26 -16.21 16.18 -22.12
CA ALA A 26 -15.52 16.78 -20.99
C ALA A 26 -14.87 15.71 -20.11
N ILE A 27 -13.63 15.97 -19.63
CA ILE A 27 -12.95 15.04 -18.74
C ILE A 27 -13.52 15.15 -17.31
N VAL A 28 -13.76 13.99 -16.69
CA VAL A 28 -14.26 13.84 -15.33
C VAL A 28 -13.27 13.03 -14.51
N PHE A 29 -13.05 13.42 -13.26
CA PHE A 29 -12.14 12.72 -12.33
C PHE A 29 -12.88 12.24 -11.09
N ALA A 30 -12.44 11.11 -10.54
CA ALA A 30 -12.91 10.59 -9.26
C ALA A 30 -11.81 9.82 -8.54
N SER A 31 -11.88 9.79 -7.21
CA SER A 31 -10.97 8.97 -6.39
C SER A 31 -11.31 7.47 -6.43
N GLU A 32 -12.52 7.12 -6.85
CA GLU A 32 -12.98 5.73 -6.95
C GLU A 32 -13.67 5.51 -8.31
N ALA A 33 -13.32 4.40 -8.97
CA ALA A 33 -13.87 4.06 -10.29
C ALA A 33 -15.41 4.01 -10.31
N LYS A 34 -16.03 3.48 -9.25
CA LYS A 34 -17.50 3.36 -9.13
C LYS A 34 -18.23 4.69 -9.21
N ASN A 35 -17.58 5.79 -8.84
CA ASN A 35 -18.18 7.13 -8.91
C ASN A 35 -18.27 7.70 -10.34
N LEU A 36 -17.59 7.08 -11.29
CA LEU A 36 -17.63 7.44 -12.71
C LEU A 36 -18.61 6.59 -13.51
N VAL A 37 -19.05 5.45 -12.96
CA VAL A 37 -19.99 4.55 -13.65
C VAL A 37 -21.30 5.27 -13.96
N GLY A 38 -21.70 5.25 -15.22
CA GLY A 38 -22.89 5.95 -15.72
C GLY A 38 -22.71 7.44 -16.00
N LEU A 39 -21.56 8.03 -15.65
CA LEU A 39 -21.21 9.41 -15.98
C LEU A 39 -20.30 9.50 -17.20
N VAL A 40 -19.46 8.49 -17.41
CA VAL A 40 -18.49 8.44 -18.50
C VAL A 40 -18.65 7.13 -19.29
N HIS A 41 -18.15 7.11 -20.53
CA HIS A 41 -18.22 5.91 -21.38
C HIS A 41 -17.25 4.84 -20.87
N ASP A 42 -15.98 5.20 -20.70
CA ASP A 42 -14.93 4.31 -20.22
C ASP A 42 -14.29 4.89 -18.93
N VAL A 43 -14.16 4.05 -17.93
CA VAL A 43 -13.46 4.41 -16.68
C VAL A 43 -12.02 3.94 -16.78
N MET A 44 -11.09 4.89 -16.72
CA MET A 44 -9.66 4.65 -16.85
C MET A 44 -8.92 5.02 -15.56
N PRO A 45 -7.90 4.25 -15.13
CA PRO A 45 -7.01 4.70 -14.07
C PRO A 45 -6.18 5.89 -14.56
N PHE A 46 -6.04 6.91 -13.72
CA PHE A 46 -5.14 8.02 -14.03
C PHE A 46 -3.69 7.52 -13.88
N PRO A 47 -2.85 7.63 -14.92
CA PRO A 47 -1.51 7.03 -14.88
C PRO A 47 -0.65 7.66 -13.77
N PRO A 48 0.05 6.84 -12.94
CA PRO A 48 0.99 7.33 -11.95
C PRO A 48 2.10 8.19 -12.58
N GLY A 49 2.62 9.16 -11.84
CA GLY A 49 3.68 10.03 -12.30
C GLY A 49 3.29 10.98 -13.44
N HIS A 50 1.99 11.19 -13.64
CA HIS A 50 1.49 12.09 -14.68
C HIS A 50 0.68 13.25 -14.09
N TYR A 51 0.59 14.30 -14.87
CA TYR A 51 -0.41 15.35 -14.68
C TYR A 51 -1.21 15.57 -15.97
N TYR A 52 -2.43 16.01 -15.80
CA TYR A 52 -3.32 16.47 -16.88
C TYR A 52 -3.46 17.98 -16.80
N ALA A 53 -3.20 18.66 -17.89
CA ALA A 53 -3.42 20.10 -18.05
C ALA A 53 -3.60 20.42 -19.54
N ASP A 54 -4.37 21.44 -19.83
CA ASP A 54 -4.59 21.93 -21.20
C ASP A 54 -5.00 20.84 -22.19
N GLY A 55 -5.83 19.89 -21.75
CA GLY A 55 -6.37 18.81 -22.58
C GLY A 55 -5.44 17.62 -22.80
N LYS A 56 -4.30 17.53 -22.14
CA LYS A 56 -3.34 16.44 -22.36
C LYS A 56 -2.72 15.91 -21.05
N PHE A 57 -2.33 14.63 -21.10
CA PHE A 57 -1.50 13.99 -20.08
C PHE A 57 -0.02 14.24 -20.38
N THR A 58 0.74 14.50 -19.33
CA THR A 58 2.20 14.66 -19.39
C THR A 58 2.83 13.85 -18.26
N CYS A 59 3.77 12.95 -18.62
CA CYS A 59 4.57 12.24 -17.63
C CYS A 59 5.61 13.20 -17.04
N TYR A 60 5.65 13.30 -15.72
CA TYR A 60 6.68 14.07 -15.01
C TYR A 60 7.67 13.18 -14.25
N ARG A 61 7.29 11.92 -14.00
CA ARG A 61 8.16 10.94 -13.35
C ARG A 61 7.74 9.52 -13.73
N ASP A 62 8.65 8.76 -14.33
CA ASP A 62 8.55 7.32 -14.52
C ASP A 62 9.51 6.64 -13.54
N MET A 63 8.99 5.87 -12.58
CA MET A 63 9.78 5.19 -11.56
C MET A 63 10.54 3.97 -12.11
N THR A 64 10.24 3.54 -13.34
CA THR A 64 10.97 2.44 -14.00
C THR A 64 12.16 2.92 -14.81
N GLN A 65 12.29 4.23 -15.01
CA GLN A 65 13.47 4.80 -15.67
C GLN A 65 14.61 4.95 -14.67
N VAL A 66 15.69 4.26 -14.96
CA VAL A 66 16.92 4.27 -14.15
C VAL A 66 17.97 5.10 -14.88
N ASP A 67 18.35 6.23 -14.31
CA ASP A 67 19.34 7.13 -14.91
C ASP A 67 20.77 6.62 -14.72
N ALA A 68 21.01 5.84 -13.66
CA ALA A 68 22.32 5.24 -13.36
C ALA A 68 22.16 3.95 -12.55
N VAL A 69 23.06 3.02 -12.77
CA VAL A 69 23.18 1.80 -11.94
C VAL A 69 24.12 2.12 -10.77
N CYS A 70 23.75 1.64 -9.57
CA CYS A 70 24.59 1.78 -8.38
C CYS A 70 25.78 0.82 -8.49
N GLU A 71 26.99 1.35 -8.39
CA GLU A 71 28.25 0.58 -8.40
C GLU A 71 28.90 0.49 -7.01
N ASP A 72 28.21 0.93 -5.96
CA ASP A 72 28.67 0.88 -4.59
C ASP A 72 28.86 -0.57 -4.12
N ASP A 73 29.72 -0.78 -3.13
CA ASP A 73 29.85 -2.08 -2.48
C ASP A 73 28.60 -2.43 -1.65
N LEU A 74 28.48 -3.70 -1.28
CA LEU A 74 27.30 -4.21 -0.57
C LEU A 74 27.06 -3.50 0.77
N GLU A 75 28.10 -3.16 1.51
CA GLU A 75 27.99 -2.49 2.83
C GLU A 75 27.41 -1.08 2.67
N THR A 76 27.91 -0.35 1.70
CA THR A 76 27.43 1.00 1.33
C THR A 76 25.98 0.95 0.87
N VAL A 77 25.61 -0.01 -0.01
CA VAL A 77 24.22 -0.18 -0.48
C VAL A 77 23.28 -0.49 0.68
N CYS A 78 23.66 -1.42 1.56
CA CYS A 78 22.85 -1.76 2.75
C CYS A 78 22.68 -0.56 3.69
N THR A 79 23.72 0.27 3.82
CA THR A 79 23.66 1.50 4.62
C THR A 79 22.67 2.49 4.00
N HIS A 80 22.74 2.73 2.70
CA HIS A 80 21.83 3.63 1.99
C HIS A 80 20.37 3.16 2.05
N ILE A 81 20.12 1.83 1.90
CA ILE A 81 18.78 1.26 2.03
C ILE A 81 18.24 1.51 3.44
N ARG A 82 19.03 1.21 4.47
CA ARG A 82 18.65 1.43 5.87
C ARG A 82 18.32 2.89 6.16
N GLU A 83 19.16 3.82 5.72
CA GLU A 83 18.95 5.25 5.93
C GLU A 83 17.67 5.75 5.23
N LYS A 84 17.45 5.34 3.98
CA LYS A 84 16.24 5.69 3.22
C LYS A 84 14.99 5.10 3.84
N LEU A 85 15.05 3.87 4.33
CA LEU A 85 13.92 3.23 5.00
C LEU A 85 13.57 3.95 6.30
N ILE A 86 14.57 4.26 7.14
CA ILE A 86 14.39 5.02 8.38
C ILE A 86 13.78 6.40 8.08
N ALA A 87 14.34 7.14 7.14
CA ALA A 87 13.82 8.45 6.75
C ALA A 87 12.40 8.37 6.16
N GLY A 88 12.11 7.31 5.41
CA GLY A 88 10.78 7.03 4.87
C GLY A 88 9.74 6.79 5.96
N VAL A 89 10.08 6.02 7.00
CA VAL A 89 9.21 5.79 8.16
C VAL A 89 9.08 7.08 8.97
N GLU A 90 10.18 7.75 9.31
CA GLU A 90 10.19 8.99 10.08
C GLU A 90 9.25 10.05 9.49
N LYS A 91 9.32 10.24 8.18
CA LYS A 91 8.45 11.17 7.45
C LYS A 91 6.95 10.86 7.59
N ARG A 92 6.60 9.60 7.85
CA ARG A 92 5.21 9.16 8.01
C ARG A 92 4.72 9.18 9.45
N LEU A 93 5.63 9.32 10.40
CA LEU A 93 5.30 9.50 11.82
C LEU A 93 4.88 10.94 12.15
N ASP A 94 5.16 11.88 11.28
CA ASP A 94 4.71 13.27 11.38
C ASP A 94 3.23 13.36 10.94
N ALA A 95 2.34 12.94 11.84
CA ALA A 95 0.90 12.93 11.64
C ALA A 95 0.22 13.69 12.78
N ASP A 96 -0.79 14.48 12.42
CA ASP A 96 -1.66 15.21 13.34
C ASP A 96 -2.85 14.37 13.85
N ALA A 97 -2.87 13.07 13.51
CA ALA A 97 -3.86 12.10 13.93
C ALA A 97 -3.22 10.91 14.67
N PRO A 98 -3.96 10.23 15.58
CA PRO A 98 -3.46 9.05 16.27
C PRO A 98 -3.04 7.95 15.30
N LEU A 99 -1.80 7.44 15.52
CA LEU A 99 -1.15 6.42 14.70
C LEU A 99 -1.28 5.02 15.31
N GLY A 100 -1.53 4.03 14.47
CA GLY A 100 -1.40 2.60 14.76
C GLY A 100 -0.56 1.89 13.71
N PHE A 101 -0.27 0.63 13.95
CA PHE A 101 0.61 -0.17 13.10
C PHE A 101 0.02 -1.55 12.88
N LEU A 102 0.01 -2.02 11.63
CA LEU A 102 -0.31 -3.41 11.34
C LEU A 102 0.97 -4.24 11.45
N LEU A 103 0.89 -5.30 12.25
CA LEU A 103 2.03 -6.16 12.56
C LEU A 103 1.67 -7.62 12.27
N SER A 104 2.18 -8.17 11.19
CA SER A 104 1.98 -9.58 10.82
C SER A 104 3.06 -10.52 11.40
N GLY A 105 4.14 -9.98 11.95
CA GLY A 105 5.31 -10.74 12.35
C GLY A 105 6.28 -11.07 11.19
N GLY A 106 5.94 -10.72 9.95
CA GLY A 106 6.83 -10.76 8.81
C GLY A 106 7.90 -9.66 8.88
N LEU A 107 8.96 -9.78 8.06
CA LEU A 107 10.11 -8.87 8.07
C LEU A 107 9.68 -7.40 7.91
N ASP A 108 8.88 -7.12 6.90
CA ASP A 108 8.54 -5.76 6.47
C ASP A 108 7.73 -5.00 7.52
N SER A 109 6.64 -5.59 8.00
CA SER A 109 5.83 -5.00 9.06
C SER A 109 6.61 -4.86 10.37
N SER A 110 7.46 -5.83 10.68
CA SER A 110 8.31 -5.79 11.88
C SER A 110 9.37 -4.68 11.81
N LEU A 111 9.97 -4.45 10.64
CA LEU A 111 10.92 -3.35 10.43
C LEU A 111 10.25 -1.99 10.59
N VAL A 112 9.08 -1.78 10.01
CA VAL A 112 8.30 -0.53 10.16
C VAL A 112 7.98 -0.29 11.63
N CYS A 113 7.50 -1.30 12.36
CA CYS A 113 7.19 -1.21 13.79
C CYS A 113 8.45 -0.93 14.63
N ALA A 114 9.56 -1.62 14.37
CA ALA A 114 10.80 -1.45 15.12
C ALA A 114 11.43 -0.05 14.92
N ILE A 115 11.46 0.45 13.69
CA ILE A 115 11.92 1.80 13.39
C ILE A 115 11.03 2.82 14.10
N SER A 116 9.70 2.65 14.02
CA SER A 116 8.73 3.55 14.62
C SER A 116 8.85 3.58 16.15
N ALA A 117 8.96 2.44 16.80
CA ALA A 117 9.15 2.34 18.26
C ALA A 117 10.42 3.05 18.71
N LYS A 118 11.52 2.86 17.96
CA LYS A 118 12.81 3.51 18.22
C LYS A 118 12.75 5.03 18.08
N LEU A 119 12.06 5.54 17.05
CA LEU A 119 11.95 6.97 16.77
C LEU A 119 11.00 7.67 17.74
N LEU A 120 9.84 7.08 18.01
CA LEU A 120 8.81 7.64 18.89
C LEU A 120 9.20 7.59 20.39
N LYS A 121 10.09 6.69 20.78
CA LYS A 121 10.55 6.49 22.18
C LYS A 121 9.42 6.29 23.18
N LYS A 122 8.32 5.70 22.73
CA LYS A 122 7.12 5.35 23.50
C LYS A 122 6.52 4.07 22.96
N PRO A 123 5.73 3.32 23.75
CA PRO A 123 5.00 2.17 23.23
C PRO A 123 4.16 2.54 22.01
N ILE A 124 4.24 1.73 20.97
CA ILE A 124 3.41 1.86 19.78
C ILE A 124 2.21 0.92 19.88
N ARG A 125 1.08 1.30 19.27
CA ARG A 125 -0.13 0.47 19.22
C ARG A 125 -0.08 -0.37 17.96
N THR A 126 -0.01 -1.70 18.12
CA THR A 126 0.10 -2.66 17.03
C THR A 126 -1.12 -3.56 16.95
N PHE A 127 -1.48 -3.98 15.76
CA PHE A 127 -2.64 -4.83 15.49
C PHE A 127 -2.25 -5.97 14.56
N ALA A 128 -2.72 -7.16 14.90
CA ALA A 128 -2.64 -8.34 14.03
C ALA A 128 -4.04 -8.96 13.87
N ILE A 129 -4.23 -9.71 12.82
CA ILE A 129 -5.46 -10.45 12.57
C ILE A 129 -5.13 -11.89 12.22
N GLY A 130 -5.96 -12.82 12.67
CA GLY A 130 -5.81 -14.22 12.33
C GLY A 130 -6.99 -15.06 12.78
N MET A 131 -7.06 -16.27 12.25
CA MET A 131 -8.02 -17.27 12.69
C MET A 131 -7.50 -18.01 13.92
N ARG A 132 -8.39 -18.39 14.82
CA ARG A 132 -8.02 -19.14 16.03
C ARG A 132 -7.36 -20.49 15.72
N SER A 133 -7.72 -21.11 14.59
CA SER A 133 -7.23 -22.42 14.16
C SER A 133 -5.87 -22.39 13.45
N ASP A 134 -5.43 -21.22 12.97
CA ASP A 134 -4.15 -21.07 12.25
C ASP A 134 -3.41 -19.85 12.80
N ALA A 135 -2.84 -20.05 13.98
CA ALA A 135 -2.28 -18.98 14.80
C ALA A 135 -0.80 -18.68 14.53
N ILE A 136 -0.22 -19.18 13.43
CA ILE A 136 1.23 -19.05 13.21
C ILE A 136 1.64 -17.59 13.02
N ASP A 137 0.87 -16.84 12.24
CA ASP A 137 1.14 -15.41 12.01
C ASP A 137 0.94 -14.59 13.29
N LEU A 138 -0.13 -14.88 14.06
CA LEU A 138 -0.37 -14.24 15.36
C LEU A 138 0.76 -14.53 16.34
N LYS A 139 1.35 -15.74 16.30
CA LYS A 139 2.49 -16.09 17.15
C LYS A 139 3.68 -15.17 16.87
N TYR A 140 4.07 -15.02 15.61
CA TYR A 140 5.20 -14.16 15.25
C TYR A 140 4.90 -12.67 15.49
N ALA A 141 3.68 -12.23 15.25
CA ALA A 141 3.27 -10.87 15.56
C ALA A 141 3.42 -10.58 17.06
N ARG A 142 3.00 -11.51 17.93
CA ARG A 142 3.12 -11.40 19.38
C ARG A 142 4.58 -11.37 19.82
N GLU A 143 5.43 -12.26 19.31
CA GLU A 143 6.86 -12.28 19.63
C GLU A 143 7.54 -10.93 19.31
N VAL A 144 7.23 -10.35 18.15
CA VAL A 144 7.74 -9.03 17.78
C VAL A 144 7.16 -7.93 18.66
N ALA A 145 5.87 -7.96 18.96
CA ALA A 145 5.21 -6.97 19.83
C ALA A 145 5.81 -6.99 21.25
N GLU A 146 6.06 -8.17 21.81
CA GLU A 146 6.72 -8.34 23.11
C GLU A 146 8.15 -7.78 23.08
N TYR A 147 8.92 -8.09 22.04
CA TYR A 147 10.28 -7.57 21.86
C TYR A 147 10.31 -6.03 21.78
N LEU A 148 9.31 -5.43 21.14
CA LEU A 148 9.19 -3.98 20.98
C LEU A 148 8.51 -3.29 22.17
N HIS A 149 8.02 -4.05 23.16
CA HIS A 149 7.18 -3.55 24.26
C HIS A 149 5.97 -2.74 23.73
N ALA A 150 5.35 -3.23 22.65
CA ALA A 150 4.21 -2.60 22.02
C ALA A 150 2.89 -2.89 22.76
N ASP A 151 1.95 -1.95 22.68
CA ASP A 151 0.55 -2.19 23.04
C ASP A 151 -0.12 -2.95 21.89
N HIS A 152 -0.18 -4.29 22.01
CA HIS A 152 -0.56 -5.20 20.94
C HIS A 152 -1.98 -5.72 21.09
N THR A 153 -2.76 -5.63 20.04
CA THR A 153 -4.13 -6.16 19.95
C THR A 153 -4.23 -7.20 18.85
N GLU A 154 -4.75 -8.37 19.18
CA GLU A 154 -5.03 -9.44 18.23
C GLU A 154 -6.54 -9.44 17.89
N VAL A 155 -6.86 -9.34 16.62
CA VAL A 155 -8.22 -9.48 16.08
C VAL A 155 -8.40 -10.93 15.64
N ILE A 156 -9.19 -11.67 16.41
CA ILE A 156 -9.48 -13.08 16.12
C ILE A 156 -10.76 -13.16 15.30
N ILE A 157 -10.66 -13.76 14.13
CA ILE A 157 -11.79 -13.94 13.20
C ILE A 157 -12.15 -15.41 13.01
N THR A 158 -13.36 -15.63 12.57
CA THR A 158 -13.90 -16.94 12.22
C THR A 158 -14.16 -17.04 10.70
N PRO A 159 -14.33 -18.25 10.15
CA PRO A 159 -14.76 -18.41 8.75
C PRO A 159 -16.07 -17.70 8.46
N GLU A 160 -16.98 -17.64 9.42
CA GLU A 160 -18.26 -16.95 9.32
C GLU A 160 -18.08 -15.44 9.16
N ASP A 161 -17.15 -14.82 9.90
CA ASP A 161 -16.83 -13.40 9.77
C ASP A 161 -16.31 -13.07 8.36
N VAL A 162 -15.48 -13.96 7.81
CA VAL A 162 -14.95 -13.83 6.43
C VAL A 162 -16.08 -13.88 5.40
N ILE A 163 -17.00 -14.84 5.54
CA ILE A 163 -18.15 -15.00 4.62
C ILE A 163 -19.09 -13.79 4.71
N GLN A 164 -19.35 -13.30 5.93
CA GLN A 164 -20.21 -12.14 6.14
C GLN A 164 -19.63 -10.84 5.61
N ALA A 165 -18.29 -10.68 5.66
CA ALA A 165 -17.60 -9.51 5.15
C ALA A 165 -17.55 -9.45 3.61
N LEU A 166 -17.65 -10.60 2.93
CA LEU A 166 -17.41 -10.72 1.49
C LEU A 166 -18.26 -9.76 0.63
N PRO A 167 -19.59 -9.62 0.79
CA PRO A 167 -20.39 -8.71 -0.02
C PRO A 167 -19.95 -7.26 0.12
N GLU A 168 -19.60 -6.85 1.34
CA GLU A 168 -19.17 -5.48 1.63
C GLU A 168 -17.78 -5.20 1.06
N VAL A 169 -16.84 -6.15 1.17
CA VAL A 169 -15.50 -6.04 0.58
C VAL A 169 -15.58 -5.91 -0.94
N VAL A 170 -16.39 -6.73 -1.61
CA VAL A 170 -16.62 -6.65 -3.06
C VAL A 170 -17.16 -5.27 -3.46
N ALA A 171 -18.15 -4.77 -2.72
CA ALA A 171 -18.74 -3.45 -2.99
C ALA A 171 -17.76 -2.30 -2.74
N LEU A 172 -16.93 -2.39 -1.70
CA LEU A 172 -15.91 -1.38 -1.39
C LEU A 172 -14.81 -1.34 -2.44
N LEU A 173 -14.30 -2.50 -2.84
CA LEU A 173 -13.21 -2.60 -3.81
C LEU A 173 -13.68 -2.30 -5.24
N GLY A 174 -14.95 -2.57 -5.56
CA GLY A 174 -15.49 -2.42 -6.91
C GLY A 174 -14.84 -3.36 -7.92
N THR A 175 -14.36 -4.52 -7.48
CA THR A 175 -13.72 -5.54 -8.31
C THR A 175 -14.32 -6.93 -8.04
N TYR A 176 -14.19 -7.82 -9.00
CA TYR A 176 -14.47 -9.25 -8.87
C TYR A 176 -13.22 -10.14 -8.97
N ASP A 177 -12.03 -9.51 -8.96
CA ASP A 177 -10.78 -10.27 -8.90
C ASP A 177 -10.65 -11.01 -7.58
N ILE A 178 -10.60 -12.34 -7.65
CA ILE A 178 -10.62 -13.21 -6.49
C ILE A 178 -9.36 -13.04 -5.61
N THR A 179 -8.22 -12.73 -6.20
CA THR A 179 -6.96 -12.56 -5.47
C THR A 179 -7.00 -11.30 -4.63
N THR A 180 -7.43 -10.21 -5.23
CA THR A 180 -7.62 -8.92 -4.56
C THR A 180 -8.65 -9.01 -3.44
N ILE A 181 -9.81 -9.62 -3.70
CA ILE A 181 -10.87 -9.78 -2.70
C ILE A 181 -10.37 -10.60 -1.52
N ARG A 182 -9.75 -11.76 -1.78
CA ARG A 182 -9.25 -12.64 -0.73
C ARG A 182 -8.19 -11.97 0.15
N ALA A 183 -7.26 -11.25 -0.45
CA ALA A 183 -6.23 -10.51 0.29
C ALA A 183 -6.83 -9.36 1.13
N SER A 184 -7.87 -8.71 0.62
CA SER A 184 -8.46 -7.53 1.25
C SER A 184 -9.43 -7.84 2.39
N ILE A 185 -9.99 -9.06 2.49
CA ILE A 185 -10.94 -9.40 3.57
C ILE A 185 -10.29 -9.25 4.96
N GLY A 186 -9.09 -9.79 5.14
CA GLY A 186 -8.36 -9.66 6.41
C GLY A 186 -8.06 -8.19 6.73
N MET A 187 -7.61 -7.42 5.74
CA MET A 187 -7.35 -5.98 5.89
C MET A 187 -8.63 -5.23 6.28
N TYR A 188 -9.75 -5.51 5.62
CA TYR A 188 -11.04 -4.92 5.95
C TYR A 188 -11.46 -5.21 7.39
N LEU A 189 -11.40 -6.49 7.82
CA LEU A 189 -11.82 -6.89 9.15
C LEU A 189 -10.95 -6.29 10.26
N VAL A 190 -9.63 -6.24 10.08
CA VAL A 190 -8.74 -5.58 11.06
C VAL A 190 -8.99 -4.08 11.11
N CYS A 191 -9.15 -3.42 9.97
CA CYS A 191 -9.46 -1.99 9.93
C CYS A 191 -10.82 -1.68 10.57
N LYS A 192 -11.83 -2.52 10.35
CA LYS A 192 -13.15 -2.40 10.98
C LYS A 192 -13.04 -2.52 12.52
N ALA A 193 -12.35 -3.55 13.01
CA ALA A 193 -12.13 -3.73 14.44
C ALA A 193 -11.37 -2.54 15.07
N ILE A 194 -10.34 -2.03 14.41
CA ILE A 194 -9.60 -0.85 14.87
C ILE A 194 -10.51 0.38 14.92
N HIS A 195 -11.32 0.59 13.88
CA HIS A 195 -12.25 1.72 13.82
C HIS A 195 -13.31 1.70 14.93
N GLU A 196 -13.84 0.51 15.23
CA GLU A 196 -14.87 0.33 16.24
C GLU A 196 -14.33 0.43 17.68
N GLN A 197 -13.08 0.03 17.90
CA GLN A 197 -12.50 -0.12 19.24
C GLN A 197 -11.52 1.00 19.63
N THR A 198 -11.15 1.87 18.67
CA THR A 198 -10.09 2.86 18.90
C THR A 198 -10.39 4.22 18.27
N ASP A 199 -9.59 5.20 18.66
CA ASP A 199 -9.55 6.54 18.08
C ASP A 199 -8.58 6.70 16.91
N LEU A 200 -7.90 5.62 16.51
CA LEU A 200 -6.89 5.64 15.46
C LEU A 200 -7.47 6.06 14.10
N ARG A 201 -6.70 6.83 13.35
CA ARG A 201 -7.09 7.31 12.02
C ARG A 201 -6.04 7.04 10.96
N VAL A 202 -4.81 6.71 11.34
CA VAL A 202 -3.71 6.41 10.44
C VAL A 202 -3.10 5.08 10.85
N LEU A 203 -2.88 4.20 9.87
CA LEU A 203 -2.20 2.93 10.04
C LEU A 203 -0.96 2.89 9.16
N LEU A 204 0.18 2.52 9.74
CA LEU A 204 1.38 2.20 8.99
C LEU A 204 1.45 0.69 8.76
N THR A 205 1.86 0.31 7.57
CA THR A 205 1.98 -1.09 7.12
C THR A 205 3.34 -1.35 6.49
N GLY A 206 3.69 -2.60 6.26
CA GLY A 206 4.88 -3.02 5.51
C GLY A 206 4.61 -3.29 4.02
N GLU A 207 3.49 -2.82 3.47
CA GLU A 207 3.11 -3.04 2.07
C GLU A 207 4.12 -2.45 1.07
N ILE A 208 4.15 -3.01 -0.14
CA ILE A 208 5.00 -2.59 -1.28
C ILE A 208 6.46 -3.05 -1.17
N SER A 209 6.90 -3.62 -0.08
CA SER A 209 8.28 -4.09 0.07
C SER A 209 8.64 -5.14 -0.99
N ASP A 210 7.76 -6.11 -1.21
CA ASP A 210 7.96 -7.20 -2.15
C ASP A 210 8.11 -6.73 -3.60
N GLU A 211 7.34 -5.73 -3.98
CA GLU A 211 7.36 -5.15 -5.32
C GLU A 211 8.64 -4.34 -5.58
N LEU A 212 9.22 -3.76 -4.53
CA LEU A 212 10.45 -2.95 -4.65
C LEU A 212 11.73 -3.77 -4.53
N PHE A 213 11.76 -4.77 -3.65
CA PHE A 213 12.97 -5.54 -3.32
C PHE A 213 12.99 -6.94 -3.92
N GLY A 214 11.89 -7.38 -4.52
CA GLY A 214 11.70 -8.72 -5.05
C GLY A 214 10.98 -9.64 -4.07
N TYR A 215 10.33 -10.64 -4.63
CA TYR A 215 9.61 -11.66 -3.90
C TYR A 215 9.79 -13.00 -4.62
N LYS A 216 9.52 -14.09 -3.93
CA LYS A 216 9.78 -15.46 -4.44
C LYS A 216 9.27 -15.75 -5.85
N TYR A 217 8.28 -15.02 -6.35
CA TYR A 217 7.81 -15.18 -7.73
C TYR A 217 8.74 -14.53 -8.74
N THR A 218 9.43 -13.47 -8.37
CA THR A 218 10.46 -12.85 -9.21
C THR A 218 11.77 -13.64 -9.19
N ASP A 219 12.04 -14.38 -8.12
CA ASP A 219 13.23 -15.22 -7.98
C ASP A 219 13.28 -16.40 -8.98
N PHE A 220 12.15 -16.71 -9.63
CA PHE A 220 12.08 -17.71 -10.71
C PHE A 220 12.36 -17.14 -12.10
N ALA A 221 12.73 -15.88 -12.22
CA ALA A 221 13.10 -15.30 -13.51
C ALA A 221 14.29 -16.07 -14.12
N PRO A 222 14.22 -16.46 -15.40
CA PRO A 222 15.23 -17.31 -16.01
C PRO A 222 16.57 -16.60 -16.28
N SER A 223 16.60 -15.28 -16.21
CA SER A 223 17.81 -14.48 -16.39
C SER A 223 17.70 -13.13 -15.62
N PRO A 224 18.83 -12.42 -15.38
CA PRO A 224 18.81 -11.08 -14.80
C PRO A 224 17.96 -10.08 -15.61
N GLU A 225 17.99 -10.18 -16.93
CA GLU A 225 17.20 -9.31 -17.82
C GLU A 225 15.71 -9.57 -17.64
N ALA A 226 15.28 -10.83 -17.61
CA ALA A 226 13.89 -11.21 -17.36
C ALA A 226 13.42 -10.76 -15.97
N PHE A 227 14.28 -10.83 -14.94
CA PHE A 227 14.00 -10.30 -13.61
C PHE A 227 13.78 -8.79 -13.64
N GLN A 228 14.66 -8.06 -14.32
CA GLN A 228 14.56 -6.61 -14.47
C GLN A 228 13.28 -6.20 -15.21
N GLU A 229 12.94 -6.90 -16.28
CA GLU A 229 11.72 -6.64 -17.07
C GLU A 229 10.46 -6.88 -16.24
N GLU A 230 10.36 -8.00 -15.54
CA GLU A 230 9.22 -8.30 -14.65
C GLU A 230 9.13 -7.30 -13.48
N SER A 231 10.24 -6.91 -12.89
CA SER A 231 10.27 -5.90 -11.82
C SER A 231 9.79 -4.53 -12.32
N ALA A 232 10.23 -4.09 -13.49
CA ALA A 232 9.77 -2.85 -14.10
C ALA A 232 8.27 -2.90 -14.43
N LYS A 233 7.77 -4.04 -14.93
CA LYS A 233 6.35 -4.26 -15.16
C LYS A 233 5.55 -4.13 -13.87
N ARG A 234 5.95 -4.78 -12.79
CA ARG A 234 5.27 -4.72 -11.48
C ARG A 234 5.19 -3.30 -10.94
N ILE A 235 6.28 -2.53 -11.05
CA ILE A 235 6.27 -1.13 -10.63
C ILE A 235 5.26 -0.30 -11.44
N ARG A 236 5.15 -0.52 -12.75
CA ARG A 236 4.16 0.18 -13.58
C ARG A 236 2.72 -0.19 -13.22
N GLU A 237 2.48 -1.45 -12.86
CA GLU A 237 1.16 -1.99 -12.57
C GLU A 237 0.74 -1.85 -11.10
N LEU A 238 1.61 -1.32 -10.26
CA LEU A 238 1.47 -1.34 -8.80
C LEU A 238 0.16 -0.74 -8.28
N HIS A 239 -0.37 0.26 -8.96
CA HIS A 239 -1.62 0.95 -8.60
C HIS A 239 -2.45 1.31 -9.84
N MET A 240 -2.45 0.44 -10.84
CA MET A 240 -3.25 0.60 -12.06
C MET A 240 -4.64 -0.01 -11.90
#